data_0af022cdbf3566aa4bc8a61216bef1c7
#
_entry.id   0af022cdbf3566aa4bc8a61216bef1c7
#
_cell.length_a   1.000
_cell.length_b   1.000
_cell.length_c   1.000
_cell.angle_alpha   90.00
_cell.angle_beta   90.00
_cell.angle_gamma   90.00
#
_symmetry.space_group_name_H-M   'P 1'
#
loop_
_entity.id
_entity.type
_entity.pdbx_description
1 polymer ?
#
loop_
_entity_poly.entity_id
_entity_poly.type
_entity_poly.pdbx_seq_one_letter_code
_entity_poly.pdbx_strand_id
1 'polypeptide(L)'
;RNLSQFTDKVTVISMLGKKKEHLNEIKKNLPKTIKTNFLFKEKSPTIVKKRYIDDISQSKLLGIYNINDEILKKQDELKFQRMLEKEVKKNDLVIVSDYGHGLISKNSAEYICKNSKFLALNAQINAFNIGYHTIRNYKNFNTLIINEKEIRHEMRDKIIKVEILMKN
;
A
#
# COMPACT_ATOMS: atom_id res chain seq x y z
N ARG A 1 1.44 -1.03 13.72
CA ARG A 1 2.05 -0.90 15.05
C ARG A 1 2.02 0.54 15.55
N ASN A 2 2.54 1.52 14.78
CA ASN A 2 2.57 2.91 15.25
C ASN A 2 1.17 3.49 15.52
N LEU A 3 0.19 3.21 14.65
CA LEU A 3 -1.18 3.69 14.82
C LEU A 3 -1.84 3.18 16.11
N SER A 4 -1.50 1.97 16.58
CA SER A 4 -2.08 1.43 17.81
C SER A 4 -1.59 2.13 19.10
N GLN A 5 -0.67 3.07 18.99
CA GLN A 5 -0.26 3.96 20.08
C GLN A 5 -1.23 5.15 20.25
N PHE A 6 -2.01 5.45 19.23
CA PHE A 6 -2.95 6.57 19.22
C PHE A 6 -4.42 6.13 19.33
N THR A 7 -4.72 4.89 18.97
CA THR A 7 -6.08 4.35 19.00
C THR A 7 -6.09 2.83 19.08
N ASP A 8 -7.04 2.28 19.80
CA ASP A 8 -7.26 0.83 19.90
C ASP A 8 -8.12 0.26 18.76
N LYS A 9 -8.73 1.11 17.95
CA LYS A 9 -9.64 0.73 16.86
C LYS A 9 -8.93 0.76 15.51
N VAL A 10 -7.99 -0.14 15.31
CA VAL A 10 -7.25 -0.25 14.03
C VAL A 10 -7.65 -1.52 13.30
N THR A 11 -8.03 -1.40 12.03
CA THR A 11 -8.22 -2.52 11.10
C THR A 11 -7.21 -2.44 9.99
N VAL A 12 -6.46 -3.51 9.77
CA VAL A 12 -5.50 -3.64 8.66
C VAL A 12 -6.10 -4.55 7.59
N ILE A 13 -6.20 -4.04 6.36
CA ILE A 13 -6.51 -4.84 5.17
C ILE A 13 -5.24 -4.95 4.36
N SER A 14 -4.83 -6.17 4.04
CA SER A 14 -3.62 -6.43 3.26
C SER A 14 -3.72 -7.74 2.50
N MET A 15 -2.70 -8.06 1.70
CA MET A 15 -2.62 -9.26 0.89
C MET A 15 -1.44 -10.12 1.30
N LEU A 16 -1.69 -11.43 1.36
CA LEU A 16 -0.67 -12.46 1.56
C LEU A 16 -0.77 -13.51 0.45
N GLY A 17 0.26 -14.32 0.32
CA GLY A 17 0.25 -15.47 -0.56
C GLY A 17 -0.69 -16.57 -0.06
N LYS A 18 -1.21 -17.40 -0.99
CA LYS A 18 -2.16 -18.48 -0.69
C LYS A 18 -1.62 -19.49 0.33
N LYS A 19 -0.33 -19.77 0.29
CA LYS A 19 0.32 -20.70 1.24
C LYS A 19 0.43 -20.15 2.66
N LYS A 20 0.03 -18.87 2.88
CA LYS A 20 0.06 -18.19 4.19
C LYS A 20 1.46 -18.13 4.82
N GLU A 21 2.48 -18.11 3.98
CA GLU A 21 3.86 -17.96 4.44
C GLU A 21 3.95 -16.67 5.30
N HIS A 22 4.70 -16.73 6.39
CA HIS A 22 4.91 -15.63 7.33
C HIS A 22 3.65 -15.14 8.09
N LEU A 23 2.48 -15.76 7.91
CA LEU A 23 1.25 -15.30 8.58
C LEU A 23 1.38 -15.28 10.11
N ASN A 24 1.96 -16.34 10.68
CA ASN A 24 2.13 -16.46 12.14
C ASN A 24 3.12 -15.41 12.67
N GLU A 25 4.21 -15.17 11.93
CA GLU A 25 5.19 -14.14 12.25
C GLU A 25 4.58 -12.74 12.20
N ILE A 26 3.82 -12.45 11.13
CA ILE A 26 3.11 -11.16 10.98
C ILE A 26 2.15 -10.95 12.16
N LYS A 27 1.33 -11.95 12.50
CA LYS A 27 0.38 -11.87 13.62
C LYS A 27 1.08 -11.72 14.96
N LYS A 28 2.21 -12.39 15.18
CA LYS A 28 3.00 -12.26 16.41
C LYS A 28 3.56 -10.84 16.60
N ASN A 29 3.91 -10.17 15.50
CA ASN A 29 4.50 -8.84 15.51
C ASN A 29 3.47 -7.70 15.51
N LEU A 30 2.17 -8.01 15.38
CA LEU A 30 1.10 -7.02 15.47
C LEU A 30 0.50 -7.00 16.89
N PRO A 31 0.19 -5.82 17.45
CA PRO A 31 -0.58 -5.72 18.68
C PRO A 31 -1.90 -6.49 18.58
N LYS A 32 -2.30 -7.17 19.66
CA LYS A 32 -3.54 -7.97 19.71
C LYS A 32 -4.82 -7.15 19.47
N THR A 33 -4.77 -5.85 19.71
CA THR A 33 -5.86 -4.91 19.48
C THR A 33 -6.12 -4.64 17.99
N ILE A 34 -5.14 -4.91 17.11
CA ILE A 34 -5.28 -4.70 15.69
C ILE A 34 -6.08 -5.82 15.04
N LYS A 35 -7.21 -5.47 14.45
CA LYS A 35 -7.98 -6.37 13.60
C LYS A 35 -7.30 -6.53 12.24
N THR A 36 -7.07 -7.77 11.81
CA THR A 36 -6.44 -8.06 10.53
C THR A 36 -7.40 -8.76 9.58
N ASN A 37 -7.52 -8.22 8.37
CA ASN A 37 -8.28 -8.79 7.26
C ASN A 37 -7.31 -9.06 6.11
N PHE A 38 -6.87 -10.30 5.93
CA PHE A 38 -5.94 -10.66 4.86
C PHE A 38 -6.66 -11.31 3.68
N LEU A 39 -6.43 -10.76 2.49
CA LEU A 39 -6.71 -11.45 1.24
C LEU A 39 -5.59 -12.43 0.95
N PHE A 40 -5.92 -13.67 0.59
CA PHE A 40 -4.94 -14.69 0.19
C PHE A 40 -4.96 -14.85 -1.33
N LYS A 41 -3.94 -14.28 -2.00
CA LYS A 41 -3.84 -14.28 -3.46
C LYS A 41 -3.42 -15.65 -3.97
N GLU A 42 -4.21 -16.20 -4.89
CA GLU A 42 -3.92 -17.50 -5.53
C GLU A 42 -2.64 -17.43 -6.37
N LYS A 43 -1.90 -18.52 -6.37
CA LYS A 43 -0.65 -18.68 -7.15
C LYS A 43 0.37 -17.56 -6.93
N SER A 44 0.38 -17.00 -5.73
CA SER A 44 1.27 -15.91 -5.33
C SER A 44 1.96 -16.23 -4.02
N PRO A 45 3.26 -15.93 -3.88
CA PRO A 45 3.91 -15.95 -2.58
C PRO A 45 3.45 -14.76 -1.74
N THR A 46 3.66 -14.82 -0.43
CA THR A 46 3.68 -13.62 0.40
C THR A 46 4.87 -12.76 -0.02
N ILE A 47 4.65 -11.46 -0.23
CA ILE A 47 5.71 -10.55 -0.66
C ILE A 47 6.80 -10.48 0.40
N VAL A 48 8.03 -10.80 0.01
CA VAL A 48 9.21 -10.73 0.86
C VAL A 48 10.28 -9.89 0.18
N LYS A 49 10.76 -8.87 0.88
CA LYS A 49 11.88 -8.02 0.44
C LYS A 49 13.04 -8.18 1.42
N LYS A 50 14.04 -8.97 1.05
CA LYS A 50 15.29 -9.10 1.82
C LYS A 50 16.31 -8.06 1.37
N ARG A 51 16.93 -7.40 2.32
CA ARG A 51 18.03 -6.47 2.07
C ARG A 51 19.26 -6.94 2.84
N TYR A 52 20.35 -7.08 2.12
CA TYR A 52 21.65 -7.32 2.70
C TYR A 52 22.33 -5.96 2.85
N ILE A 53 22.72 -5.66 4.07
CA ILE A 53 23.30 -4.37 4.46
C ILE A 53 24.72 -4.66 4.92
N ASP A 54 25.68 -3.86 4.47
CA ASP A 54 27.04 -3.88 5.00
C ASP A 54 27.02 -3.36 6.43
N ASP A 55 27.62 -4.14 7.33
CA ASP A 55 27.55 -3.85 8.77
C ASP A 55 28.37 -2.62 9.18
N ILE A 56 29.43 -2.33 8.43
CA ILE A 56 30.33 -1.19 8.70
C ILE A 56 29.75 0.10 8.12
N SER A 57 29.46 0.10 6.82
CA SER A 57 29.02 1.30 6.11
C SER A 57 27.51 1.55 6.20
N GLN A 58 26.75 0.58 6.76
CA GLN A 58 25.28 0.60 6.80
C GLN A 58 24.64 0.78 5.42
N SER A 59 25.40 0.53 4.35
CA SER A 59 24.95 0.64 2.99
C SER A 59 24.29 -0.64 2.49
N LYS A 60 23.29 -0.48 1.60
CA LYS A 60 22.62 -1.62 0.98
C LYS A 60 23.53 -2.25 -0.08
N LEU A 61 23.97 -3.50 0.14
CA LEU A 61 24.73 -4.29 -0.82
C LEU A 61 23.82 -4.95 -1.87
N LEU A 62 22.76 -5.63 -1.42
CA LEU A 62 21.92 -6.44 -2.28
C LEU A 62 20.46 -6.43 -1.78
N GLY A 63 19.51 -6.46 -2.70
CA GLY A 63 18.11 -6.71 -2.41
C GLY A 63 17.59 -7.92 -3.18
N ILE A 64 17.03 -8.89 -2.47
CA ILE A 64 16.34 -10.05 -3.06
C ILE A 64 14.84 -9.90 -2.77
N TYR A 65 14.02 -9.95 -3.83
CA TYR A 65 12.59 -9.73 -3.72
C TYR A 65 11.83 -10.93 -4.27
N ASN A 66 10.92 -11.45 -3.45
CA ASN A 66 9.93 -12.46 -3.87
C ASN A 66 8.57 -11.76 -3.98
N ILE A 67 8.20 -11.38 -5.19
CA ILE A 67 7.04 -10.54 -5.46
C ILE A 67 6.26 -11.13 -6.64
N ASN A 68 4.93 -11.16 -6.51
CA ASN A 68 4.02 -11.24 -7.64
C ASN A 68 3.13 -9.98 -7.60
N ASP A 69 3.40 -9.02 -8.48
CA ASP A 69 2.73 -7.72 -8.59
C ASP A 69 1.60 -7.69 -9.63
N GLU A 70 1.25 -8.85 -10.20
CA GLU A 70 0.06 -8.95 -11.06
C GLU A 70 -1.17 -8.43 -10.32
N ILE A 71 -2.06 -7.75 -11.03
CA ILE A 71 -3.36 -7.33 -10.49
C ILE A 71 -4.18 -8.54 -10.03
N LEU A 72 -5.10 -8.30 -9.12
CA LEU A 72 -5.99 -9.34 -8.63
C LEU A 72 -6.86 -9.90 -9.76
N LYS A 73 -7.03 -11.22 -9.78
CA LYS A 73 -8.03 -11.84 -10.63
C LYS A 73 -9.43 -11.49 -10.16
N LYS A 74 -10.40 -11.54 -11.07
CA LYS A 74 -11.80 -11.14 -10.82
C LYS A 74 -12.38 -11.66 -9.50
N GLN A 75 -12.12 -12.92 -9.16
CA GLN A 75 -12.63 -13.51 -7.90
C GLN A 75 -12.00 -12.89 -6.64
N ASP A 76 -10.69 -12.64 -6.67
CA ASP A 76 -9.99 -12.04 -5.53
C ASP A 76 -10.27 -10.54 -5.44
N GLU A 77 -10.44 -9.87 -6.58
CA GLU A 77 -10.90 -8.48 -6.64
C GLU A 77 -12.28 -8.33 -5.98
N LEU A 78 -13.22 -9.23 -6.27
CA LEU A 78 -14.56 -9.21 -5.63
C LEU A 78 -14.48 -9.44 -4.11
N LYS A 79 -13.57 -10.33 -3.65
CA LYS A 79 -13.35 -10.52 -2.21
C LYS A 79 -12.77 -9.26 -1.57
N PHE A 80 -11.79 -8.66 -2.23
CA PHE A 80 -11.16 -7.42 -1.75
C PHE A 80 -12.17 -6.28 -1.68
N GLN A 81 -12.99 -6.12 -2.72
CA GLN A 81 -14.07 -5.13 -2.76
C GLN A 81 -15.04 -5.28 -1.57
N ARG A 82 -15.48 -6.50 -1.25
CA ARG A 82 -16.33 -6.76 -0.06
C ARG A 82 -15.63 -6.40 1.26
N MET A 83 -14.31 -6.60 1.35
CA MET A 83 -13.54 -6.17 2.53
C MET A 83 -13.52 -4.65 2.66
N LEU A 84 -13.35 -3.93 1.56
CA LEU A 84 -13.41 -2.46 1.52
C LEU A 84 -14.80 -1.95 1.89
N GLU A 85 -15.86 -2.51 1.32
CA GLU A 85 -17.27 -2.16 1.61
C GLU A 85 -17.62 -2.31 3.08
N LYS A 86 -17.08 -3.35 3.70
CA LYS A 86 -17.30 -3.61 5.12
C LYS A 86 -16.60 -2.64 6.06
N GLU A 87 -15.44 -2.12 5.67
CA GLU A 87 -14.57 -1.39 6.60
C GLU A 87 -14.44 0.11 6.27
N VAL A 88 -14.39 0.52 4.99
CA VAL A 88 -14.06 1.91 4.62
C VAL A 88 -15.03 2.92 5.25
N LYS A 89 -16.35 2.72 5.08
CA LYS A 89 -17.36 3.65 5.59
C LYS A 89 -17.47 3.74 7.11
N LYS A 90 -17.00 2.70 7.82
CA LYS A 90 -17.12 2.61 9.30
C LYS A 90 -16.05 3.41 10.01
N ASN A 91 -14.92 3.63 9.34
CA ASN A 91 -13.78 4.27 9.93
C ASN A 91 -13.76 5.77 9.63
N ASP A 92 -13.33 6.57 10.59
CA ASP A 92 -13.24 8.01 10.43
C ASP A 92 -12.01 8.39 9.61
N LEU A 93 -10.95 7.56 9.67
CA LEU A 93 -9.73 7.73 8.90
C LEU A 93 -9.41 6.44 8.13
N VAL A 94 -9.19 6.59 6.84
CA VAL A 94 -8.62 5.54 5.98
C VAL A 94 -7.21 5.96 5.58
N ILE A 95 -6.24 5.10 5.86
CA ILE A 95 -4.85 5.31 5.43
C ILE A 95 -4.54 4.28 4.35
N VAL A 96 -4.23 4.75 3.17
CA VAL A 96 -3.76 3.93 2.06
C VAL A 96 -2.25 4.04 1.96
N SER A 97 -1.56 2.89 1.97
CA SER A 97 -0.15 2.78 1.67
C SER A 97 0.00 1.82 0.48
N ASP A 98 -0.01 2.39 -0.72
CA ASP A 98 -0.03 1.62 -1.96
C ASP A 98 1.37 1.55 -2.57
N TYR A 99 1.93 0.35 -2.57
CA TYR A 99 3.25 0.05 -3.14
C TYR A 99 3.19 -0.42 -4.61
N GLY A 100 1.99 -0.41 -5.22
CA GLY A 100 1.82 -0.86 -6.60
C GLY A 100 2.09 -2.34 -6.82
N HIS A 101 1.80 -3.19 -5.82
CA HIS A 101 1.99 -4.64 -5.90
C HIS A 101 0.68 -5.40 -6.19
N GLY A 102 -0.21 -4.79 -6.97
CA GLY A 102 -1.37 -5.44 -7.54
C GLY A 102 -2.55 -5.68 -6.59
N LEU A 103 -2.52 -5.18 -5.33
CA LEU A 103 -3.66 -5.30 -4.41
C LEU A 103 -4.78 -4.32 -4.76
N ILE A 104 -4.44 -3.05 -4.97
CA ILE A 104 -5.42 -1.99 -5.19
C ILE A 104 -5.52 -1.73 -6.69
N SER A 105 -6.65 -2.12 -7.27
CA SER A 105 -6.99 -1.80 -8.65
C SER A 105 -7.53 -0.37 -8.75
N LYS A 106 -7.67 0.12 -9.98
CA LYS A 106 -8.31 1.43 -10.24
C LYS A 106 -9.72 1.50 -9.64
N ASN A 107 -10.52 0.44 -9.79
CA ASN A 107 -11.88 0.39 -9.24
C ASN A 107 -11.86 0.42 -7.71
N SER A 108 -10.93 -0.30 -7.08
CA SER A 108 -10.76 -0.29 -5.63
C SER A 108 -10.30 1.08 -5.13
N ALA A 109 -9.38 1.74 -5.83
CA ALA A 109 -8.95 3.10 -5.52
C ALA A 109 -10.12 4.11 -5.63
N GLU A 110 -10.91 4.04 -6.70
CA GLU A 110 -12.10 4.87 -6.88
C GLU A 110 -13.12 4.66 -5.76
N TYR A 111 -13.36 3.39 -5.35
CA TYR A 111 -14.24 3.09 -4.23
C TYR A 111 -13.75 3.72 -2.92
N ILE A 112 -12.47 3.56 -2.62
CA ILE A 112 -11.83 4.13 -1.40
C ILE A 112 -12.00 5.66 -1.41
N CYS A 113 -11.64 6.34 -2.51
CA CYS A 113 -11.77 7.79 -2.64
C CYS A 113 -13.21 8.29 -2.43
N LYS A 114 -14.19 7.56 -2.97
CA LYS A 114 -15.60 7.96 -2.90
C LYS A 114 -16.23 7.74 -1.52
N ASN A 115 -15.74 6.75 -0.76
CA ASN A 115 -16.43 6.28 0.44
C ASN A 115 -15.68 6.52 1.75
N SER A 116 -14.45 7.04 1.70
CA SER A 116 -13.71 7.43 2.90
C SER A 116 -14.22 8.77 3.43
N LYS A 117 -14.39 8.88 4.76
CA LYS A 117 -14.68 10.16 5.42
C LYS A 117 -13.45 11.07 5.40
N PHE A 118 -12.29 10.50 5.72
CA PHE A 118 -10.99 11.16 5.60
C PHE A 118 -9.99 10.15 5.02
N LEU A 119 -9.35 10.50 3.91
CA LEU A 119 -8.37 9.66 3.22
C LEU A 119 -6.98 10.26 3.29
N ALA A 120 -6.07 9.56 3.96
CA ALA A 120 -4.63 9.83 3.89
C ALA A 120 -3.99 8.84 2.92
N LEU A 121 -3.28 9.34 1.93
CA LEU A 121 -2.72 8.57 0.83
C LEU A 121 -1.20 8.63 0.82
N ASN A 122 -0.56 7.47 0.72
CA ASN A 122 0.81 7.30 0.25
C ASN A 122 0.80 6.28 -0.90
N ALA A 123 1.16 6.71 -2.09
CA ALA A 123 1.33 5.84 -3.25
C ALA A 123 2.79 5.87 -3.68
N GLN A 124 3.48 4.75 -3.52
CA GLN A 124 4.91 4.64 -3.81
C GLN A 124 5.18 4.28 -5.26
N ILE A 125 6.08 5.03 -5.88
CA ILE A 125 6.68 4.67 -7.17
C ILE A 125 8.05 4.06 -6.89
N ASN A 126 8.29 2.89 -7.43
CA ASN A 126 9.55 2.15 -7.26
C ASN A 126 9.96 1.48 -8.58
N ALA A 127 11.17 0.91 -8.63
CA ALA A 127 11.71 0.33 -9.85
C ALA A 127 10.84 -0.77 -10.50
N PHE A 128 9.94 -1.42 -9.74
CA PHE A 128 9.08 -2.49 -10.24
C PHE A 128 7.76 -1.98 -10.81
N ASN A 129 7.28 -0.80 -10.36
CA ASN A 129 5.98 -0.28 -10.75
C ASN A 129 6.04 0.99 -11.62
N ILE A 130 7.24 1.41 -12.02
CA ILE A 130 7.43 2.52 -12.96
C ILE A 130 6.65 2.27 -14.25
N GLY A 131 5.80 3.24 -14.62
CA GLY A 131 4.97 3.19 -15.82
C GLY A 131 3.64 2.45 -15.67
N TYR A 132 3.43 1.70 -14.57
CA TYR A 132 2.19 0.95 -14.31
C TYR A 132 1.39 1.53 -13.17
N HIS A 133 2.05 1.96 -12.12
CA HIS A 133 1.42 2.50 -10.93
C HIS A 133 1.46 4.02 -10.93
N THR A 134 0.34 4.64 -10.57
CA THR A 134 0.20 6.09 -10.57
C THR A 134 -0.71 6.55 -9.44
N ILE A 135 -0.33 7.66 -8.83
CA ILE A 135 -1.17 8.36 -7.86
C ILE A 135 -2.49 8.85 -8.47
N ARG A 136 -2.54 9.03 -9.80
CA ARG A 136 -3.75 9.47 -10.53
C ARG A 136 -4.91 8.50 -10.47
N ASN A 137 -4.70 7.28 -9.98
CA ASN A 137 -5.79 6.36 -9.67
C ASN A 137 -6.65 6.86 -8.49
N TYR A 138 -6.11 7.77 -7.68
CA TYR A 138 -6.75 8.36 -6.51
C TYR A 138 -7.14 9.80 -6.80
N LYS A 139 -8.42 10.02 -7.14
CA LYS A 139 -8.89 11.34 -7.57
C LYS A 139 -9.18 12.31 -6.42
N ASN A 140 -9.60 11.77 -5.26
CA ASN A 140 -9.96 12.56 -4.10
C ASN A 140 -9.30 11.99 -2.85
N PHE A 141 -8.52 12.80 -2.16
CA PHE A 141 -7.92 12.48 -0.87
C PHE A 141 -7.78 13.76 -0.04
N ASN A 142 -7.72 13.61 1.27
CA ASN A 142 -7.59 14.75 2.18
C ASN A 142 -6.13 15.08 2.47
N THR A 143 -5.27 14.07 2.50
CA THR A 143 -3.84 14.23 2.76
C THR A 143 -3.03 13.31 1.84
N LEU A 144 -1.99 13.86 1.24
CA LEU A 144 -1.01 13.14 0.45
C LEU A 144 0.34 13.16 1.15
N ILE A 145 0.93 11.98 1.30
CA ILE A 145 2.31 11.82 1.78
C ILE A 145 3.11 11.21 0.64
N ILE A 146 3.99 11.99 0.05
CA ILE A 146 4.78 11.60 -1.12
C ILE A 146 6.19 12.17 -0.99
N ASN A 147 7.20 11.48 -1.46
CA ASN A 147 8.53 12.05 -1.53
C ASN A 147 8.76 12.82 -2.84
N GLU A 148 9.74 13.71 -2.83
CA GLU A 148 10.02 14.58 -3.96
C GLU A 148 10.32 13.82 -5.27
N LYS A 149 11.02 12.68 -5.19
CA LYS A 149 11.33 11.88 -6.39
C LYS A 149 10.08 11.27 -6.99
N GLU A 150 9.15 10.85 -6.16
CA GLU A 150 7.89 10.24 -6.59
C GLU A 150 7.00 11.28 -7.28
N ILE A 151 6.84 12.47 -6.70
CA ILE A 151 6.05 13.53 -7.35
C ILE A 151 6.70 13.99 -8.65
N ARG A 152 8.03 14.16 -8.69
CA ARG A 152 8.74 14.51 -9.92
C ARG A 152 8.56 13.47 -11.02
N HIS A 153 8.55 12.20 -10.65
CA HIS A 153 8.29 11.10 -11.58
C HIS A 153 6.86 11.16 -12.10
N GLU A 154 5.88 11.37 -11.24
CA GLU A 154 4.47 11.45 -11.59
C GLU A 154 4.18 12.63 -12.53
N MET A 155 4.75 13.79 -12.23
CA MET A 155 4.58 15.02 -13.02
C MET A 155 5.51 15.08 -14.25
N ARG A 156 6.44 14.10 -14.36
CA ARG A 156 7.47 14.06 -15.43
C ARG A 156 8.31 15.33 -15.51
N ASP A 157 8.56 15.94 -14.37
CA ASP A 157 9.31 17.18 -14.28
C ASP A 157 10.45 17.08 -13.26
N LYS A 158 11.67 17.42 -13.70
CA LYS A 158 12.89 17.40 -12.87
C LYS A 158 13.34 18.78 -12.43
N ILE A 159 12.79 19.84 -12.98
CA ILE A 159 13.35 21.20 -12.93
C ILE A 159 12.51 22.14 -12.07
N ILE A 160 11.18 22.07 -12.19
CA ILE A 160 10.26 22.95 -11.47
C ILE A 160 10.42 22.79 -9.95
N LYS A 161 10.27 23.88 -9.21
CA LYS A 161 10.28 23.86 -7.74
C LYS A 161 9.18 22.94 -7.21
N VAL A 162 9.48 22.16 -6.17
CA VAL A 162 8.55 21.15 -5.63
C VAL A 162 7.25 21.77 -5.12
N GLU A 163 7.32 22.99 -4.58
CA GLU A 163 6.14 23.73 -4.09
C GLU A 163 5.15 24.05 -5.22
N ILE A 164 5.64 24.22 -6.45
CA ILE A 164 4.81 24.44 -7.64
C ILE A 164 4.20 23.11 -8.10
N LEU A 165 4.99 22.01 -8.09
CA LEU A 165 4.51 20.68 -8.44
C LEU A 165 3.38 20.21 -7.51
N MET A 166 3.42 20.60 -6.23
CA MET A 166 2.39 20.24 -5.24
C MET A 166 1.06 21.00 -5.41
N LYS A 167 1.01 22.01 -6.25
CA LYS A 167 -0.21 22.82 -6.52
C LYS A 167 -0.97 22.34 -7.77
N ASN A 168 -0.35 21.51 -8.58
CA ASN A 168 -0.91 20.92 -9.81
C ASN A 168 -1.49 19.52 -9.58
#